data_6613e515bac71234d470e8bcbfb723ef
#
_entry.id   6613e515bac71234d470e8bcbfb723ef
#
_cell.length_a   1.000
_cell.length_b   1.000
_cell.length_c   1.000
_cell.angle_alpha   90.00
_cell.angle_beta   90.00
_cell.angle_gamma   90.00
#
_symmetry.space_group_name_H-M   'P 1'
#
loop_
_entity.id
_entity.type
_entity.pdbx_description
1 polymer ?
#
loop_
_entity_poly.entity_id
_entity_poly.type
_entity_poly.pdbx_seq_one_letter_code
_entity_poly.pdbx_strand_id
1 'polypeptide(L)'
;FNNKKFEEVKEGLSQSNEYLTKLFDLLKEKNISASLIIYPWPSQILYGDEFHQKHWLNFSNEKKINFVNLFDKFQSKQTRKFIFENFIYGDVHWNEKGTKLIFDEIIKKIDF
;
A
#
# COMPACT_ATOMS: atom_id res chain seq x y z
N PHE A 1 11.76 8.67 17.46
CA PHE A 1 12.07 7.66 16.44
C PHE A 1 13.56 7.33 16.52
N ASN A 2 13.92 6.08 16.71
CA ASN A 2 15.31 5.65 16.83
C ASN A 2 15.97 5.70 15.43
N ASN A 3 17.06 6.44 15.25
CA ASN A 3 17.78 6.56 13.99
C ASN A 3 18.14 5.20 13.34
N LYS A 4 18.47 4.20 14.17
CA LYS A 4 18.77 2.84 13.70
C LYS A 4 17.57 2.20 12.99
N LYS A 5 16.37 2.29 13.57
CA LYS A 5 15.13 1.77 12.95
C LYS A 5 14.79 2.51 11.66
N PHE A 6 15.08 3.81 11.59
CA PHE A 6 14.85 4.59 10.39
C PHE A 6 15.78 4.16 9.23
N GLU A 7 17.04 3.88 9.51
CA GLU A 7 17.99 3.36 8.53
C GLU A 7 17.61 1.94 8.05
N GLU A 8 17.15 1.07 8.96
CA GLU A 8 16.66 -0.26 8.62
C GLU A 8 15.43 -0.19 7.68
N VAL A 9 14.53 0.76 7.91
CA VAL A 9 13.37 0.99 7.03
C VAL A 9 13.82 1.46 5.64
N LYS A 10 14.77 2.38 5.58
CA LYS A 10 15.33 2.86 4.29
C LYS A 10 16.00 1.74 3.51
N GLU A 11 16.78 0.89 4.18
CA GLU A 11 17.41 -0.26 3.55
C GLU A 11 16.37 -1.23 2.99
N GLY A 12 15.33 -1.57 3.79
CA GLY A 12 14.24 -2.43 3.36
C GLY A 12 13.49 -1.85 2.15
N LEU A 13 13.23 -0.55 2.14
CA LEU A 13 12.60 0.12 0.99
C LEU A 13 13.50 0.13 -0.25
N SER A 14 14.81 0.32 -0.07
CA SER A 14 15.77 0.26 -1.16
C SER A 14 15.80 -1.13 -1.81
N GLN A 15 15.83 -2.18 -1.01
CA GLN A 15 15.74 -3.56 -1.50
C GLN A 15 14.40 -3.84 -2.20
N SER A 16 13.30 -3.38 -1.62
CA SER A 16 11.97 -3.51 -2.24
C SER A 16 11.90 -2.81 -3.60
N ASN A 17 12.47 -1.60 -3.70
CA ASN A 17 12.56 -0.88 -4.97
C ASN A 17 13.36 -1.65 -6.01
N GLU A 18 14.48 -2.26 -5.63
CA GLU A 18 15.30 -3.06 -6.55
C GLU A 18 14.52 -4.24 -7.11
N TYR A 19 13.87 -5.04 -6.24
CA TYR A 19 13.12 -6.21 -6.69
C TYR A 19 11.85 -5.84 -7.46
N LEU A 20 11.13 -4.82 -7.04
CA LEU A 20 9.95 -4.34 -7.77
C LEU A 20 10.34 -3.75 -9.13
N THR A 21 11.48 -3.07 -9.23
CA THR A 21 12.01 -2.60 -10.52
C THR A 21 12.23 -3.77 -11.48
N LYS A 22 12.91 -4.82 -11.02
CA LYS A 22 13.13 -6.03 -11.83
C LYS A 22 11.81 -6.68 -12.27
N LEU A 23 10.84 -6.75 -11.36
CA LEU A 23 9.52 -7.31 -11.66
C LEU A 23 8.78 -6.47 -12.73
N PHE A 24 8.68 -5.16 -12.53
CA PHE A 24 7.97 -4.29 -13.45
C PHE A 24 8.66 -4.19 -14.82
N ASP A 25 9.97 -4.22 -14.87
CA ASP A 25 10.73 -4.27 -16.13
C ASP A 25 10.44 -5.58 -16.89
N LEU A 26 10.40 -6.71 -16.20
CA LEU A 26 10.04 -8.00 -16.78
C LEU A 26 8.58 -8.01 -17.31
N LEU A 27 7.64 -7.49 -16.53
CA LEU A 27 6.23 -7.40 -16.94
C LEU A 27 6.07 -6.52 -18.19
N LYS A 28 6.78 -5.39 -18.22
CA LYS A 28 6.79 -4.50 -19.40
C LYS A 28 7.37 -5.18 -20.62
N GLU A 29 8.48 -5.90 -20.48
CA GLU A 29 9.09 -6.70 -21.57
C GLU A 29 8.10 -7.73 -22.13
N LYS A 30 7.26 -8.32 -21.26
CA LYS A 30 6.24 -9.31 -21.64
C LYS A 30 4.90 -8.67 -22.07
N ASN A 31 4.82 -7.35 -22.17
CA ASN A 31 3.57 -6.61 -22.46
C ASN A 31 2.43 -6.93 -21.47
N ILE A 32 2.76 -7.14 -20.22
CA ILE A 32 1.79 -7.36 -19.14
C ILE A 32 1.57 -6.05 -18.40
N SER A 33 0.33 -5.57 -18.38
CA SER A 33 -0.05 -4.38 -17.60
C SER A 33 0.03 -4.68 -16.11
N ALA A 34 0.55 -3.73 -15.35
CA ALA A 34 0.69 -3.86 -13.91
C ALA A 34 0.28 -2.58 -13.18
N SER A 35 -0.27 -2.76 -11.99
CA SER A 35 -0.63 -1.67 -11.07
C SER A 35 0.00 -1.92 -9.71
N LEU A 36 0.49 -0.86 -9.06
CA LEU A 36 0.94 -0.92 -7.68
C LEU A 36 -0.17 -0.40 -6.78
N ILE A 37 -0.63 -1.26 -5.87
CA ILE A 37 -1.68 -0.93 -4.91
C ILE A 37 -1.08 -0.91 -3.52
N ILE A 38 -1.30 0.18 -2.78
CA ILE A 38 -0.93 0.26 -1.37
C ILE A 38 -2.18 0.43 -0.50
N TYR A 39 -2.16 -0.21 0.66
CA TYR A 39 -3.22 -0.12 1.66
C TYR A 39 -2.63 -0.06 3.07
N PRO A 40 -3.30 0.61 4.03
CA PRO A 40 -2.75 0.79 5.36
C PRO A 40 -2.93 -0.42 6.26
N TRP A 41 -1.96 -0.64 7.14
CA TRP A 41 -2.11 -1.47 8.33
C TRP A 41 -2.87 -0.72 9.44
N PRO A 42 -3.40 -1.40 10.47
CA PRO A 42 -4.12 -0.75 11.57
C PRO A 42 -3.34 0.40 12.23
N SER A 43 -2.05 0.23 12.44
CA SER A 43 -1.19 1.28 13.02
C SER A 43 -1.07 2.51 12.13
N GLN A 44 -1.01 2.32 10.81
CA GLN A 44 -0.94 3.41 9.84
C GLN A 44 -2.29 4.16 9.73
N ILE A 45 -3.42 3.46 9.94
CA ILE A 45 -4.74 4.08 10.04
C ILE A 45 -4.84 4.95 11.30
N LEU A 46 -4.31 4.47 12.43
CA LEU A 46 -4.36 5.18 13.72
C LEU A 46 -3.45 6.42 13.76
N TYR A 47 -2.26 6.31 13.23
CA TYR A 47 -1.21 7.31 13.41
C TYR A 47 -0.86 8.08 12.13
N GLY A 48 -1.40 7.65 10.99
CA GLY A 48 -1.03 8.16 9.68
C GLY A 48 0.31 7.59 9.19
N ASP A 49 0.54 7.68 7.90
CA ASP A 49 1.82 7.32 7.27
C ASP A 49 1.97 8.02 5.92
N GLU A 50 2.46 9.24 5.94
CA GLU A 50 2.74 9.98 4.70
C GLU A 50 4.02 9.50 4.01
N PHE A 51 4.97 8.98 4.79
CA PHE A 51 6.29 8.59 4.28
C PHE A 51 6.20 7.47 3.25
N HIS A 52 5.51 6.37 3.57
CA HIS A 52 5.35 5.24 2.65
C HIS A 52 4.46 5.60 1.45
N GLN A 53 3.40 6.37 1.67
CA GLN A 53 2.54 6.83 0.57
C GLN A 53 3.32 7.65 -0.45
N LYS A 54 4.12 8.60 0.01
CA LYS A 54 4.97 9.45 -0.84
C LYS A 54 6.06 8.63 -1.54
N HIS A 55 6.69 7.71 -0.83
CA HIS A 55 7.70 6.82 -1.39
C HIS A 55 7.17 6.02 -2.58
N TRP A 56 6.05 5.34 -2.42
CA TRP A 56 5.47 4.49 -3.45
C TRP A 56 4.83 5.28 -4.60
N LEU A 57 4.29 6.47 -4.32
CA LEU A 57 3.85 7.39 -5.37
C LEU A 57 5.03 7.82 -6.26
N ASN A 58 6.14 8.24 -5.66
CA ASN A 58 7.34 8.64 -6.42
C ASN A 58 7.89 7.47 -7.25
N PHE A 59 8.00 6.29 -6.65
CA PHE A 59 8.42 5.07 -7.34
C PHE A 59 7.54 4.78 -8.56
N SER A 60 6.23 4.84 -8.38
CA SER A 60 5.26 4.57 -9.45
C SER A 60 5.35 5.59 -10.58
N ASN A 61 5.55 6.86 -10.26
CA ASN A 61 5.74 7.92 -11.25
C ASN A 61 7.03 7.72 -12.05
N GLU A 62 8.14 7.39 -11.39
CA GLU A 62 9.42 7.11 -12.04
C GLU A 62 9.34 5.91 -12.98
N LYS A 63 8.64 4.86 -12.56
CA LYS A 63 8.46 3.63 -13.34
C LYS A 63 7.31 3.70 -14.35
N LYS A 64 6.51 4.75 -14.32
CA LYS A 64 5.30 4.91 -15.16
C LYS A 64 4.32 3.77 -14.99
N ILE A 65 4.08 3.38 -13.73
CA ILE A 65 3.17 2.30 -13.33
C ILE A 65 1.88 2.94 -12.81
N ASN A 66 0.73 2.31 -13.07
CA ASN A 66 -0.52 2.71 -12.46
C ASN A 66 -0.43 2.54 -10.93
N PHE A 67 -0.79 3.60 -10.18
CA PHE A 67 -0.69 3.65 -8.73
C PHE A 67 -2.07 3.81 -8.10
N VAL A 68 -2.43 2.90 -7.20
CA VAL A 68 -3.67 2.94 -6.45
C VAL A 68 -3.36 3.09 -4.97
N ASN A 69 -3.65 4.27 -4.43
CA ASN A 69 -3.53 4.54 -3.00
C ASN A 69 -4.89 4.35 -2.32
N LEU A 70 -4.99 3.38 -1.41
CA LEU A 70 -6.20 3.10 -0.64
C LEU A 70 -6.19 3.77 0.74
N PHE A 71 -5.12 4.44 1.14
CA PHE A 71 -5.04 5.15 2.43
C PHE A 71 -6.11 6.21 2.58
N ASP A 72 -6.42 6.96 1.53
CA ASP A 72 -7.39 8.06 1.55
C ASP A 72 -8.79 7.61 1.97
N LYS A 73 -9.12 6.34 1.72
CA LYS A 73 -10.42 5.76 2.11
C LYS A 73 -10.57 5.57 3.61
N PHE A 74 -9.47 5.49 4.34
CA PHE A 74 -9.47 5.08 5.74
C PHE A 74 -9.14 6.21 6.71
N GLN A 75 -8.58 7.31 6.22
CA GLN A 75 -8.11 8.42 7.06
C GLN A 75 -9.23 9.28 7.65
N SER A 76 -10.44 9.29 7.08
CA SER A 76 -11.55 10.17 7.47
C SER A 76 -12.58 9.53 8.41
N LYS A 77 -12.34 8.31 8.90
CA LYS A 77 -13.32 7.53 9.68
C LYS A 77 -12.96 7.42 11.15
N GLN A 78 -13.93 6.99 11.98
CA GLN A 78 -13.69 6.62 13.38
C GLN A 78 -12.71 5.44 13.41
N THR A 79 -11.43 5.76 13.47
CA THR A 79 -10.32 4.85 13.15
C THR A 79 -10.35 3.54 13.93
N ARG A 80 -10.59 3.59 15.24
CA ARG A 80 -10.62 2.38 16.08
C ARG A 80 -11.80 1.46 15.74
N LYS A 81 -12.99 2.05 15.56
CA LYS A 81 -14.18 1.29 15.16
C LYS A 81 -14.00 0.66 13.80
N PHE A 82 -13.46 1.42 12.84
CA PHE A 82 -13.15 0.94 11.50
C PHE A 82 -12.19 -0.26 11.52
N ILE A 83 -11.12 -0.17 12.31
CA ILE A 83 -10.13 -1.26 12.46
C ILE A 83 -10.80 -2.50 13.03
N PHE A 84 -11.57 -2.36 14.12
CA PHE A 84 -12.26 -3.47 14.74
C PHE A 84 -13.26 -4.19 13.82
N GLU A 85 -13.93 -3.43 12.95
CA GLU A 85 -14.91 -3.98 12.02
C GLU A 85 -14.32 -4.63 10.78
N ASN A 86 -13.11 -4.25 10.37
CA ASN A 86 -12.55 -4.61 9.06
C ASN A 86 -11.26 -5.43 9.12
N PHE A 87 -10.66 -5.59 10.29
CA PHE A 87 -9.45 -6.39 10.48
C PHE A 87 -9.73 -7.62 11.35
N ILE A 88 -8.92 -8.64 11.17
CA ILE A 88 -8.89 -9.78 12.11
C ILE A 88 -8.36 -9.26 13.45
N TYR A 89 -9.05 -9.57 14.53
CA TYR A 89 -8.69 -9.09 15.85
C TYR A 89 -7.25 -9.46 16.24
N GLY A 90 -6.45 -8.46 16.59
CA GLY A 90 -5.06 -8.65 16.95
C GLY A 90 -4.10 -8.93 15.79
N ASP A 91 -4.57 -8.79 14.55
CA ASP A 91 -3.81 -9.06 13.34
C ASP A 91 -3.75 -7.82 12.42
N VAL A 92 -2.86 -7.86 11.44
CA VAL A 92 -2.70 -6.83 10.41
C VAL A 92 -3.50 -7.13 9.14
N HIS A 93 -4.11 -8.31 9.05
CA HIS A 93 -4.85 -8.75 7.88
C HIS A 93 -6.33 -8.34 7.95
N TRP A 94 -6.88 -8.05 6.79
CA TRP A 94 -8.30 -7.77 6.64
C TRP A 94 -9.15 -9.01 6.94
N ASN A 95 -10.29 -8.80 7.60
CA ASN A 95 -11.33 -9.83 7.67
C ASN A 95 -12.17 -9.83 6.38
N GLU A 96 -13.21 -10.64 6.31
CA GLU A 96 -14.08 -10.74 5.13
C GLU A 96 -14.70 -9.39 4.73
N LYS A 97 -15.17 -8.60 5.71
CA LYS A 97 -15.75 -7.27 5.48
C LYS A 97 -14.71 -6.29 4.94
N GLY A 98 -13.52 -6.28 5.53
CA GLY A 98 -12.40 -5.43 5.08
C GLY A 98 -11.91 -5.84 3.69
N THR A 99 -11.81 -7.13 3.41
CA THR A 99 -11.43 -7.65 2.09
C THR A 99 -12.42 -7.20 1.01
N LYS A 100 -13.74 -7.29 1.31
CA LYS A 100 -14.76 -6.80 0.38
C LYS A 100 -14.64 -5.30 0.12
N LEU A 101 -14.40 -4.51 1.17
CA LEU A 101 -14.22 -3.06 1.04
C LEU A 101 -13.02 -2.71 0.14
N ILE A 102 -11.88 -3.38 0.34
CA ILE A 102 -10.67 -3.22 -0.49
C ILE A 102 -10.97 -3.59 -1.95
N PHE A 103 -11.62 -4.72 -2.17
CA PHE A 103 -12.00 -5.18 -3.51
C PHE A 103 -12.88 -4.15 -4.22
N ASP A 104 -13.93 -3.67 -3.57
CA ASP A 104 -14.87 -2.68 -4.13
C ASP A 104 -14.15 -1.36 -4.51
N GLU A 105 -13.09 -0.99 -3.79
CA GLU A 105 -12.28 0.18 -4.14
C GLU A 105 -11.30 -0.09 -5.29
N ILE A 106 -10.69 -1.26 -5.35
CA ILE A 106 -9.77 -1.64 -6.41
C ILE A 106 -10.48 -1.67 -7.76
N ILE A 107 -11.64 -2.32 -7.86
CA ILE A 107 -12.38 -2.42 -9.12
C ILE A 107 -12.88 -1.08 -9.67
N LYS A 108 -12.98 -0.04 -8.82
CA LYS A 108 -13.31 1.32 -9.27
C LYS A 108 -12.13 2.07 -9.88
N LYS A 109 -10.91 1.65 -9.56
CA LYS A 109 -9.67 2.38 -9.86
C LYS A 109 -8.77 1.69 -10.89
N ILE A 110 -9.07 0.46 -11.24
CA ILE A 110 -8.31 -0.34 -12.21
C ILE A 110 -9.24 -0.75 -13.34
N ASP A 111 -8.87 -0.40 -14.57
CA ASP A 111 -9.48 -0.93 -15.77
C ASP A 111 -8.86 -2.32 -16.06
N PHE A 112 -9.71 -3.30 -16.07
CA PHE A 112 -9.32 -4.69 -16.34
C PHE A 112 -9.49 -5.05 -17.83
#